data_6425aeabe372e2f9f771b45793a3deb1
#
_entry.id   6425aeabe372e2f9f771b45793a3deb1
#
_cell.length_a   1.000
_cell.length_b   1.000
_cell.length_c   1.000
_cell.angle_alpha   90.00
_cell.angle_beta   90.00
_cell.angle_gamma   90.00
#
_symmetry.space_group_name_H-M   'P 1'
#
loop_
_entity.id
_entity.type
_entity.pdbx_description
1 polymer ?
#
loop_
_entity_poly.entity_id
_entity_poly.type
_entity_poly.pdbx_seq_one_letter_code
_entity_poly.pdbx_strand_id
1 'polypeptide(L)'
;MMLNCHCRDCQRATGSAYAAFAIFPKAAVSLKGEPCWYRVIGSSGKPIERGFCPTCGNPMTVRLDAAPDIIGFHAASLDDPARYRPAMDLFTASAHPWDLMQADTIKKAGGLAS
;
A
#
# COMPACT_ATOMS: atom_id res chain seq x y z
N MET A 1 8.33 -6.53 4.57
CA MET A 1 6.98 -7.14 4.70
C MET A 1 6.17 -6.81 3.47
N MET A 2 5.45 -7.78 2.94
CA MET A 2 4.61 -7.59 1.75
C MET A 2 3.16 -7.91 2.11
N LEU A 3 2.23 -7.05 1.69
CA LEU A 3 0.82 -7.18 2.03
C LEU A 3 -0.09 -6.58 0.96
N ASN A 4 -1.32 -7.05 0.92
CA ASN A 4 -2.38 -6.47 0.12
C ASN A 4 -3.30 -5.65 1.03
N CYS A 5 -3.64 -4.43 0.62
CA CYS A 5 -4.54 -3.58 1.37
C CYS A 5 -5.82 -3.34 0.57
N HIS A 6 -6.95 -3.80 1.12
CA HIS A 6 -8.27 -3.74 0.47
C HIS A 6 -9.10 -2.54 0.93
N CYS A 7 -8.54 -1.59 1.66
CA CYS A 7 -9.30 -0.41 2.08
C CYS A 7 -9.76 0.41 0.87
N ARG A 8 -10.87 1.14 1.03
CA ARG A 8 -11.44 1.92 -0.07
C ARG A 8 -10.47 2.98 -0.61
N ASP A 9 -9.64 3.57 0.25
CA ASP A 9 -8.63 4.53 -0.19
C ASP A 9 -7.58 3.89 -1.12
N CYS A 10 -7.13 2.68 -0.78
CA CYS A 10 -6.21 1.93 -1.64
C CYS A 10 -6.86 1.52 -2.96
N GLN A 11 -8.12 1.11 -2.92
CA GLN A 11 -8.88 0.81 -4.14
C GLN A 11 -8.96 2.03 -5.07
N ARG A 12 -9.27 3.20 -4.51
CA ARG A 12 -9.36 4.44 -5.29
C ARG A 12 -7.99 4.88 -5.81
N ALA A 13 -6.96 4.76 -4.99
CA ALA A 13 -5.61 5.17 -5.37
C ALA A 13 -5.03 4.33 -6.51
N THR A 14 -5.43 3.07 -6.61
CA THR A 14 -4.91 2.14 -7.62
C THR A 14 -5.87 1.91 -8.78
N GLY A 15 -7.16 2.16 -8.59
CA GLY A 15 -8.18 1.74 -9.55
C GLY A 15 -8.33 0.23 -9.62
N SER A 16 -7.99 -0.48 -8.55
CA SER A 16 -8.00 -1.95 -8.47
C SER A 16 -8.71 -2.43 -7.21
N ALA A 17 -8.84 -3.73 -7.06
CA ALA A 17 -9.45 -4.37 -5.89
C ALA A 17 -8.66 -4.13 -4.61
N TYR A 18 -7.35 -3.93 -4.70
CA TYR A 18 -6.46 -3.69 -3.56
C TYR A 18 -5.16 -3.04 -4.04
N ALA A 19 -4.38 -2.56 -3.08
CA ALA A 19 -3.01 -2.13 -3.32
C ALA A 19 -2.05 -3.20 -2.81
N ALA A 20 -1.12 -3.63 -3.66
CA ALA A 20 -0.06 -4.57 -3.30
C ALA A 20 1.17 -3.76 -2.88
N PHE A 21 1.56 -3.88 -1.60
CA PHE A 21 2.67 -3.11 -1.05
C PHE A 21 3.84 -3.97 -0.60
N ALA A 22 5.05 -3.52 -0.92
CA ALA A 22 6.27 -3.93 -0.25
C ALA A 22 6.63 -2.85 0.77
N ILE A 23 6.68 -3.22 2.05
CA ILE A 23 6.90 -2.30 3.17
C ILE A 23 8.32 -2.47 3.68
N PHE A 24 9.03 -1.34 3.83
CA PHE A 24 10.41 -1.32 4.30
C PHE A 24 10.57 -0.36 5.48
N PRO A 25 11.57 -0.59 6.34
CA PRO A 25 12.00 0.45 7.27
C PRO A 25 12.44 1.69 6.48
N LYS A 26 11.96 2.85 6.86
CA LYS A 26 12.29 4.09 6.16
C LYS A 26 13.79 4.35 6.14
N ALA A 27 14.49 3.99 7.21
CA ALA A 27 15.93 4.15 7.31
C ALA A 27 16.73 3.29 6.32
N ALA A 28 16.12 2.23 5.79
CA ALA A 28 16.75 1.33 4.81
C ALA A 28 16.54 1.78 3.36
N VAL A 29 15.80 2.87 3.14
CA VAL A 29 15.41 3.31 1.80
C VAL A 29 16.05 4.65 1.48
N SER A 30 16.62 4.74 0.27
CA SER A 30 17.12 5.99 -0.30
C SER A 30 16.27 6.34 -1.53
N LEU A 31 15.59 7.48 -1.48
CA LEU A 31 14.81 7.97 -2.62
C LEU A 31 15.66 8.93 -3.45
N LYS A 32 15.69 8.70 -4.75
CA LYS A 32 16.27 9.64 -5.72
C LYS A 32 15.13 10.29 -6.48
N GLY A 33 15.15 11.62 -6.57
CA GLY A 33 14.07 12.40 -7.15
C GLY A 33 12.93 12.59 -6.15
N GLU A 34 11.94 13.37 -6.56
CA GLU A 34 10.80 13.72 -5.71
C GLU A 34 9.50 13.35 -6.41
N PRO A 35 8.70 12.42 -5.83
CA PRO A 35 7.37 12.17 -6.34
C PRO A 35 6.44 13.35 -6.06
N CYS A 36 5.35 13.46 -6.79
CA CYS A 36 4.22 14.27 -6.36
C CYS A 36 3.49 13.54 -5.24
N TRP A 37 3.11 14.27 -4.19
CA TRP A 37 2.43 13.70 -3.02
C TRP A 37 0.98 14.17 -2.98
N TYR A 38 0.08 13.22 -2.75
CA TYR A 38 -1.33 13.48 -2.49
C TYR A 38 -1.66 13.03 -1.07
N ARG A 39 -2.22 13.94 -0.27
CA ARG A 39 -2.48 13.71 1.15
C ARG A 39 -3.95 13.43 1.38
N VAL A 40 -4.25 12.36 2.10
CA VAL A 40 -5.59 12.01 2.55
C VAL A 40 -5.54 11.72 4.05
N ILE A 41 -6.71 11.77 4.70
CA ILE A 41 -6.83 11.32 6.09
C ILE A 41 -7.29 9.85 6.06
N GLY A 42 -6.48 8.97 6.63
CA GLY A 42 -6.77 7.55 6.68
C GLY A 42 -7.76 7.17 7.79
N SER A 43 -8.08 5.91 7.88
CA SER A 43 -9.00 5.38 8.89
C SER A 43 -8.49 5.53 10.32
N SER A 44 -7.18 5.70 10.51
CA SER A 44 -6.57 6.02 11.81
C SER A 44 -6.86 7.45 12.28
N GLY A 45 -7.42 8.30 11.44
CA GLY A 45 -7.57 9.73 11.66
C GLY A 45 -6.31 10.53 11.37
N LYS A 46 -5.24 9.89 10.94
CA LYS A 46 -3.95 10.53 10.65
C LYS A 46 -3.69 10.58 9.15
N PRO A 47 -2.86 11.54 8.70
CA PRO A 47 -2.55 11.68 7.28
C PRO A 47 -1.84 10.47 6.69
N ILE A 48 -2.20 10.19 5.45
CA ILE A 48 -1.51 9.26 4.57
C ILE A 48 -1.09 10.07 3.36
N GLU A 49 0.18 9.98 2.99
CA GLU A 49 0.70 10.63 1.80
C GLU A 49 1.01 9.59 0.73
N ARG A 50 0.45 9.79 -0.44
CA ARG A 50 0.62 8.89 -1.59
C ARG A 50 1.47 9.58 -2.64
N GLY A 51 2.60 8.94 -2.97
CA GLY A 51 3.55 9.46 -3.93
C GLY A 51 3.34 8.84 -5.30
N PHE A 52 3.31 9.67 -6.32
CA PHE A 52 3.15 9.23 -7.70
C PHE A 52 4.13 9.96 -8.61
N CYS A 53 4.42 9.35 -9.76
CA CYS A 53 5.34 9.94 -10.73
C CYS A 53 4.75 11.21 -11.32
N PRO A 54 5.47 12.35 -11.26
CA PRO A 54 4.96 13.60 -11.83
C PRO A 54 4.88 13.61 -13.34
N THR A 55 5.55 12.67 -14.01
CA THR A 55 5.57 12.58 -15.47
C THR A 55 4.44 11.74 -16.01
N CYS A 56 4.17 10.57 -15.40
CA CYS A 56 3.20 9.61 -15.93
C CYS A 56 2.03 9.30 -14.98
N GLY A 57 2.06 9.82 -13.75
CA GLY A 57 1.00 9.58 -12.77
C GLY A 57 1.04 8.21 -12.11
N ASN A 58 2.04 7.38 -12.40
CA ASN A 58 2.12 6.03 -11.84
C ASN A 58 2.20 6.09 -10.31
N PRO A 59 1.28 5.40 -9.58
CA PRO A 59 1.38 5.31 -8.11
C PRO A 59 2.65 4.55 -7.74
N MET A 60 3.46 5.09 -6.84
CA MET A 60 4.76 4.51 -6.50
C MET A 60 4.92 4.18 -5.04
N THR A 61 4.57 5.10 -4.15
CA THR A 61 4.92 4.95 -2.73
C THR A 61 3.83 5.50 -1.82
N VAL A 62 3.87 5.08 -0.56
CA VAL A 62 2.97 5.55 0.48
C VAL A 62 3.75 5.71 1.77
N ARG A 63 3.45 6.77 2.50
CA ARG A 63 3.95 6.96 3.87
C ARG A 63 2.81 7.40 4.77
N LEU A 64 2.88 6.99 6.04
CA LEU A 64 1.80 7.15 6.99
C LEU A 64 2.31 7.87 8.23
N ASP A 65 1.60 8.91 8.66
CA ASP A 65 1.92 9.58 9.93
C ASP A 65 1.71 8.64 11.13
N ALA A 66 0.80 7.68 11.00
CA ALA A 66 0.55 6.69 12.05
C ALA A 66 1.71 5.69 12.22
N ALA A 67 2.57 5.55 11.22
CA ALA A 67 3.73 4.64 11.23
C ALA A 67 4.90 5.31 10.51
N PRO A 68 5.52 6.34 11.14
CA PRO A 68 6.52 7.17 10.47
C PRO A 68 7.84 6.45 10.17
N ASP A 69 8.07 5.29 10.78
CA ASP A 69 9.32 4.55 10.60
C ASP A 69 9.31 3.64 9.39
N ILE A 70 8.21 3.52 8.68
CA ILE A 70 8.08 2.66 7.50
C ILE A 70 7.68 3.46 6.27
N ILE A 71 7.98 2.89 5.12
CA ILE A 71 7.55 3.40 3.82
C ILE A 71 7.13 2.22 2.95
N GLY A 72 6.04 2.37 2.21
CA GLY A 72 5.55 1.34 1.30
C GLY A 72 5.79 1.70 -0.15
N PHE A 73 6.01 0.69 -0.96
CA PHE A 73 6.10 0.83 -2.41
C PHE A 73 5.10 -0.10 -3.07
N HIS A 74 4.44 0.38 -4.12
CA HIS A 74 3.57 -0.49 -4.92
C HIS A 74 4.41 -1.60 -5.56
N ALA A 75 3.99 -2.84 -5.35
CA ALA A 75 4.76 -4.01 -5.78
C ALA A 75 4.99 -4.06 -7.30
N ALA A 76 4.02 -3.55 -8.07
CA ALA A 76 4.16 -3.50 -9.52
C ALA A 76 5.26 -2.53 -9.99
N SER A 77 5.72 -1.63 -9.12
CA SER A 77 6.82 -0.69 -9.44
C SER A 77 8.19 -1.24 -9.08
N LEU A 78 8.28 -2.42 -8.47
CA LEU A 78 9.56 -3.07 -8.23
C LEU A 78 10.23 -3.45 -9.54
N ASP A 79 11.56 -3.46 -9.58
CA ASP A 79 12.31 -3.88 -10.77
C ASP A 79 11.99 -5.33 -11.14
N ASP A 80 11.79 -6.19 -10.14
CA ASP A 80 11.34 -7.56 -10.33
C ASP A 80 10.03 -7.78 -9.55
N PRO A 81 8.87 -7.49 -10.14
CA PRO A 81 7.58 -7.64 -9.46
C PRO A 81 7.26 -9.09 -9.08
N ALA A 82 7.89 -10.06 -9.72
CA ALA A 82 7.69 -11.47 -9.42
C ALA A 82 8.19 -11.86 -8.03
N ARG A 83 8.99 -11.02 -7.39
CA ARG A 83 9.45 -11.23 -6.01
C ARG A 83 8.37 -10.94 -4.97
N TYR A 84 7.26 -10.34 -5.37
CA TYR A 84 6.16 -10.02 -4.47
C TYR A 84 5.49 -11.29 -3.97
N ARG A 85 5.43 -11.43 -2.63
CA ARG A 85 4.72 -12.53 -1.97
C ARG A 85 4.02 -11.98 -0.75
N PRO A 86 2.71 -11.70 -0.85
CA PRO A 86 1.99 -11.12 0.27
C PRO A 86 1.87 -12.13 1.41
N ALA A 87 2.15 -11.66 2.62
CA ALA A 87 1.95 -12.43 3.84
C ALA A 87 0.53 -12.28 4.38
N MET A 88 -0.13 -11.16 4.07
CA MET A 88 -1.45 -10.86 4.62
C MET A 88 -2.27 -9.99 3.69
N ASP A 89 -3.59 -10.07 3.88
CA ASP A 89 -4.58 -9.16 3.33
C ASP A 89 -5.16 -8.31 4.45
N LEU A 90 -5.04 -6.99 4.33
CA LEU A 90 -5.57 -6.03 5.30
C LEU A 90 -6.90 -5.46 4.81
N PHE A 91 -7.73 -5.03 5.75
CA PHE A 91 -9.03 -4.42 5.47
C PHE A 91 -9.93 -5.29 4.60
N THR A 92 -9.94 -6.59 4.90
CA THR A 92 -10.76 -7.56 4.15
C THR A 92 -12.25 -7.28 4.31
N ALA A 93 -12.65 -6.57 5.37
CA ALA A 93 -14.04 -6.12 5.53
C ALA A 93 -14.51 -5.22 4.38
N SER A 94 -13.58 -4.54 3.69
CA SER A 94 -13.88 -3.68 2.53
C SER A 94 -13.67 -4.38 1.20
N ALA A 95 -13.23 -5.63 1.18
CA ALA A 95 -12.99 -6.38 -0.04
C ALA A 95 -14.32 -6.70 -0.75
N HIS A 96 -14.26 -6.74 -2.07
CA HIS A 96 -15.43 -7.04 -2.87
C HIS A 96 -15.61 -8.55 -3.08
N PRO A 97 -16.86 -9.03 -3.27
CA PRO A 97 -17.10 -10.47 -3.54
C PRO A 97 -16.41 -10.98 -4.81
N TRP A 98 -16.16 -10.09 -5.78
CA TRP A 98 -15.48 -10.46 -7.03
C TRP A 98 -13.96 -10.49 -6.91
N ASP A 99 -13.41 -10.08 -5.76
CA ASP A 99 -11.97 -10.13 -5.47
C ASP A 99 -11.62 -11.47 -4.84
N LEU A 100 -11.02 -12.35 -5.63
CA LEU A 100 -10.62 -13.68 -5.20
C LEU A 100 -9.23 -13.62 -4.55
N MET A 101 -9.22 -13.37 -3.25
CA MET A 101 -7.98 -13.30 -2.48
C MET A 101 -7.27 -14.65 -2.42
N GLN A 102 -5.94 -14.62 -2.32
CA GLN A 102 -5.14 -15.83 -2.12
C GLN A 102 -5.52 -16.52 -0.80
N ALA A 103 -5.54 -17.86 -0.82
CA ALA A 103 -5.96 -18.63 0.36
C ALA A 103 -4.90 -18.67 1.46
N ASP A 104 -3.63 -18.50 1.11
CA ASP A 104 -2.48 -18.70 2.01
C ASP A 104 -2.04 -17.44 2.75
N THR A 105 -2.73 -16.33 2.59
CA THR A 105 -2.45 -15.10 3.33
C THR A 105 -3.24 -15.03 4.63
N ILE A 106 -2.69 -14.33 5.60
CA ILE A 106 -3.40 -14.01 6.85
C ILE A 106 -4.44 -12.92 6.54
N LYS A 107 -5.70 -13.16 6.90
CA LYS A 107 -6.79 -12.22 6.65
C LYS A 107 -7.03 -11.36 7.90
N LYS A 108 -6.99 -10.05 7.72
CA LYS A 108 -7.32 -9.08 8.77
C LYS A 108 -8.46 -8.19 8.32
N ALA A 109 -9.53 -8.14 9.10
CA ALA A 109 -10.69 -7.30 8.78
C ALA A 109 -10.33 -5.81 8.75
N GLY A 110 -9.37 -5.37 9.57
CA GLY A 110 -8.86 -4.01 9.65
C GLY A 110 -7.39 -3.92 9.27
N GLY A 111 -6.68 -2.95 9.87
CA GLY A 111 -5.26 -2.70 9.61
C GLY A 111 -4.33 -3.59 10.41
N LEU A 112 -3.03 -3.25 10.38
CA LEU A 112 -1.99 -4.03 11.06
C LEU A 112 -2.19 -4.09 12.58
N ALA A 113 -2.74 -3.03 13.17
CA ALA A 113 -2.95 -2.91 14.61
C ALA A 113 -4.30 -3.47 15.10
N SER A 114 -5.12 -4.02 14.22
CA SER A 114 -6.48 -4.47 14.56
C SER A 114 -6.69 -5.96 14.34
#